data_21ce64dbf312df591ae252fd60026020
#
_entry.id   21ce64dbf312df591ae252fd60026020
#
_cell.length_a   1.000
_cell.length_b   1.000
_cell.length_c   1.000
_cell.angle_alpha   90.00
_cell.angle_beta   90.00
_cell.angle_gamma   90.00
#
_symmetry.space_group_name_H-M   'P 1'
#
loop_
_entity.id
_entity.type
_entity.pdbx_description
1 polymer ?
#
loop_
_entity_poly.entity_id
_entity_poly.type
_entity_poly.pdbx_seq_one_letter_code
_entity_poly.pdbx_strand_id
1 'polypeptide(L)'
;MFLVVAGTLFAVFISIELVFHPAPPDVNKAPTKRIVSIQLEVLNGTTEPKVAQRLTEALRSGGFDVVDVGNYKSSSVQRTTVIARTPDKSAAMSVASYLGVDNSHVLQQPDKNLYLDVSVIIGKDINQLRVFK
;
A
#
# COMPACT_ATOMS: atom_id res chain seq x y z
N MET A 1 64.07 -24.60 -9.69
CA MET A 1 62.73 -25.19 -10.02
C MET A 1 61.64 -24.87 -8.99
N PHE A 2 61.93 -24.83 -7.69
CA PHE A 2 60.99 -24.51 -6.65
C PHE A 2 60.56 -23.01 -6.60
N LEU A 3 61.39 -22.07 -7.01
CA LEU A 3 61.10 -20.64 -7.02
C LEU A 3 60.07 -20.21 -8.10
N VAL A 4 60.01 -20.91 -9.21
CA VAL A 4 59.09 -20.61 -10.31
C VAL A 4 57.68 -21.08 -9.99
N VAL A 5 57.51 -22.17 -9.25
CA VAL A 5 56.18 -22.71 -8.83
C VAL A 5 55.56 -21.83 -7.77
N ALA A 6 56.33 -21.25 -6.85
CA ALA A 6 55.83 -20.32 -5.83
C ALA A 6 55.36 -19.01 -6.44
N GLY A 7 56.02 -18.51 -7.48
CA GLY A 7 55.63 -17.28 -8.17
C GLY A 7 54.32 -17.40 -8.96
N THR A 8 54.07 -18.54 -9.58
CA THR A 8 52.83 -18.78 -10.34
C THR A 8 51.61 -18.96 -9.43
N LEU A 9 51.75 -19.58 -8.26
CA LEU A 9 50.69 -19.71 -7.28
C LEU A 9 50.32 -18.36 -6.65
N PHE A 10 51.31 -17.47 -6.43
CA PHE A 10 51.06 -16.14 -5.89
C PHE A 10 50.35 -15.22 -6.89
N ALA A 11 50.68 -15.31 -8.17
CA ALA A 11 50.04 -14.56 -9.24
C ALA A 11 48.55 -14.99 -9.43
N VAL A 12 48.28 -16.28 -9.31
CA VAL A 12 46.88 -16.79 -9.39
C VAL A 12 46.06 -16.35 -8.18
N PHE A 13 46.68 -16.29 -6.99
CA PHE A 13 45.96 -15.84 -5.78
C PHE A 13 45.57 -14.35 -5.85
N ILE A 14 46.45 -13.49 -6.38
CA ILE A 14 46.18 -12.07 -6.60
C ILE A 14 45.07 -11.86 -7.66
N SER A 15 45.02 -12.71 -8.68
CA SER A 15 44.01 -12.62 -9.73
C SER A 15 42.60 -12.99 -9.24
N ILE A 16 42.48 -13.83 -8.24
CA ILE A 16 41.19 -14.22 -7.64
C ILE A 16 40.65 -13.12 -6.74
N GLU A 17 41.51 -12.39 -6.04
CA GLU A 17 41.08 -11.26 -5.19
C GLU A 17 40.49 -10.07 -5.99
N LEU A 18 40.91 -9.86 -7.23
CA LEU A 18 40.43 -8.77 -8.09
C LEU A 18 39.04 -9.02 -8.68
N VAL A 19 38.58 -10.26 -8.71
CA VAL A 19 37.27 -10.64 -9.31
C VAL A 19 36.12 -10.54 -8.30
N PHE A 20 36.39 -10.58 -6.99
CA PHE A 20 35.40 -10.57 -5.93
C PHE A 20 35.36 -9.27 -5.11
N HIS A 21 35.73 -8.11 -5.69
CA HIS A 21 35.44 -6.85 -5.06
C HIS A 21 33.94 -6.54 -5.30
N PRO A 22 33.07 -6.61 -4.28
CA PRO A 22 31.74 -6.08 -4.43
C PRO A 22 31.85 -4.59 -4.73
N ALA A 23 31.21 -4.14 -5.80
CA ALA A 23 31.17 -2.73 -6.14
C ALA A 23 30.74 -1.93 -4.91
N PRO A 24 31.39 -0.81 -4.58
CA PRO A 24 30.96 0.02 -3.46
C PRO A 24 29.50 0.42 -3.68
N PRO A 25 28.69 0.47 -2.61
CA PRO A 25 27.31 0.88 -2.74
C PRO A 25 27.26 2.27 -3.39
N ASP A 26 26.45 2.39 -4.41
CA ASP A 26 26.30 3.60 -5.19
C ASP A 26 25.65 4.69 -4.28
N VAL A 27 26.50 5.48 -3.63
CA VAL A 27 26.09 6.56 -2.70
C VAL A 27 25.34 7.70 -3.41
N ASN A 28 25.29 7.69 -4.74
CA ASN A 28 24.57 8.68 -5.54
C ASN A 28 23.13 8.21 -5.91
N LYS A 29 22.72 7.03 -5.47
CA LYS A 29 21.33 6.65 -5.61
C LYS A 29 20.52 7.50 -4.63
N ALA A 30 19.96 8.58 -5.13
CA ALA A 30 18.99 9.38 -4.38
C ALA A 30 18.00 8.42 -3.69
N PRO A 31 17.64 8.66 -2.41
CA PRO A 31 16.70 7.78 -1.73
C PRO A 31 15.45 7.71 -2.60
N THR A 32 15.18 6.55 -3.16
CA THR A 32 13.92 6.30 -3.86
C THR A 32 12.86 6.61 -2.83
N LYS A 33 12.14 7.73 -2.99
CA LYS A 33 11.01 8.09 -2.15
C LYS A 33 10.09 6.88 -2.18
N ARG A 34 10.11 6.08 -1.10
CA ARG A 34 9.13 5.01 -0.95
C ARG A 34 7.78 5.72 -0.97
N ILE A 35 7.06 5.53 -2.06
CA ILE A 35 5.65 5.90 -2.09
C ILE A 35 5.02 4.93 -1.10
N VAL A 36 4.80 5.40 0.12
CA VAL A 36 4.04 4.66 1.12
C VAL A 36 2.61 4.68 0.59
N SER A 37 2.20 3.58 -0.03
CA SER A 37 0.83 3.42 -0.48
C SER A 37 -0.08 3.31 0.74
N ILE A 38 -1.19 4.05 0.75
CA ILE A 38 -2.20 3.96 1.81
C ILE A 38 -2.83 2.57 1.73
N GLN A 39 -2.68 1.79 2.80
CA GLN A 39 -3.26 0.46 2.93
C GLN A 39 -4.67 0.54 3.50
N LEU A 40 -5.62 -0.08 2.83
CA LEU A 40 -7.00 -0.02 3.26
C LEU A 40 -7.78 -1.33 3.05
N GLU A 41 -8.86 -1.47 3.79
CA GLU A 41 -9.88 -2.49 3.58
C GLU A 41 -11.16 -1.88 3.00
N VAL A 42 -11.90 -2.67 2.25
CA VAL A 42 -13.20 -2.32 1.67
C VAL A 42 -14.26 -3.29 2.18
N LEU A 43 -15.27 -2.77 2.87
CA LEU A 43 -16.33 -3.55 3.48
C LEU A 43 -17.69 -3.19 2.86
N ASN A 44 -18.39 -4.19 2.34
CA ASN A 44 -19.73 -4.00 1.79
C ASN A 44 -20.75 -3.86 2.93
N GLY A 45 -21.32 -2.67 3.10
CA GLY A 45 -22.40 -2.37 4.04
C GLY A 45 -23.79 -2.37 3.40
N THR A 46 -23.94 -3.01 2.22
CA THR A 46 -25.22 -3.09 1.49
C THR A 46 -25.59 -4.54 1.20
N THR A 47 -26.79 -4.75 0.65
CA THR A 47 -27.23 -6.06 0.14
C THR A 47 -26.85 -6.29 -1.32
N GLU A 48 -26.34 -5.27 -2.00
CA GLU A 48 -25.97 -5.34 -3.41
C GLU A 48 -24.65 -6.13 -3.57
N PRO A 49 -24.65 -7.19 -4.39
CA PRO A 49 -23.43 -7.97 -4.60
C PRO A 49 -22.42 -7.19 -5.47
N LYS A 50 -21.15 -7.55 -5.37
CA LYS A 50 -20.03 -7.04 -6.19
C LYS A 50 -19.69 -5.56 -6.02
N VAL A 51 -20.39 -4.79 -5.18
CA VAL A 51 -20.06 -3.37 -4.96
C VAL A 51 -18.68 -3.19 -4.35
N ALA A 52 -18.28 -4.09 -3.44
CA ALA A 52 -16.94 -4.04 -2.84
C ALA A 52 -15.84 -4.29 -3.89
N GLN A 53 -16.06 -5.21 -4.82
CA GLN A 53 -15.13 -5.47 -5.92
C GLN A 53 -15.02 -4.24 -6.84
N ARG A 54 -16.13 -3.64 -7.24
CA ARG A 54 -16.15 -2.43 -8.07
C ARG A 54 -15.39 -1.28 -7.43
N LEU A 55 -15.62 -1.05 -6.13
CA LEU A 55 -14.92 0.02 -5.41
C LEU A 55 -13.43 -0.30 -5.25
N THR A 56 -13.07 -1.56 -5.01
CA THR A 56 -11.69 -2.00 -4.94
C THR A 56 -10.93 -1.72 -6.23
N GLU A 57 -11.52 -2.02 -7.38
CA GLU A 57 -10.92 -1.73 -8.69
C GLU A 57 -10.71 -0.23 -8.89
N ALA A 58 -11.70 0.60 -8.53
CA ALA A 58 -11.59 2.05 -8.62
C ALA A 58 -10.50 2.61 -7.70
N LEU A 59 -10.40 2.12 -6.47
CA LEU A 59 -9.37 2.55 -5.51
C LEU A 59 -7.97 2.14 -5.96
N ARG A 60 -7.79 0.93 -6.45
CA ARG A 60 -6.51 0.46 -7.00
C ARG A 60 -6.09 1.30 -8.21
N SER A 61 -7.01 1.68 -9.06
CA SER A 61 -6.76 2.60 -10.19
C SER A 61 -6.32 3.98 -9.70
N GLY A 62 -6.75 4.40 -8.53
CA GLY A 62 -6.33 5.64 -7.87
C GLY A 62 -4.99 5.56 -7.13
N GLY A 63 -4.32 4.40 -7.15
CA GLY A 63 -3.02 4.20 -6.49
C GLY A 63 -3.10 3.78 -5.02
N PHE A 64 -4.27 3.42 -4.53
CA PHE A 64 -4.45 2.91 -3.17
C PHE A 64 -4.21 1.40 -3.11
N ASP A 65 -3.68 0.93 -1.99
CA ASP A 65 -3.41 -0.49 -1.75
C ASP A 65 -4.55 -1.13 -0.96
N VAL A 66 -5.50 -1.75 -1.67
CA VAL A 66 -6.59 -2.49 -1.03
C VAL A 66 -6.08 -3.87 -0.64
N VAL A 67 -5.87 -4.07 0.65
CA VAL A 67 -5.29 -5.29 1.24
C VAL A 67 -6.33 -6.30 1.70
N ASP A 68 -7.57 -5.86 1.96
CA ASP A 68 -8.67 -6.73 2.37
C ASP A 68 -10.00 -6.27 1.80
N VAL A 69 -10.88 -7.22 1.49
CA VAL A 69 -12.21 -6.99 0.94
C VAL A 69 -13.18 -7.95 1.59
N GLY A 70 -14.28 -7.44 2.14
CA GLY A 70 -15.24 -8.26 2.84
C GLY A 70 -16.63 -7.62 2.98
N ASN A 71 -17.41 -8.17 3.87
CA ASN A 71 -18.73 -7.65 4.21
C ASN A 71 -18.69 -6.96 5.58
N TYR A 72 -19.37 -5.85 5.68
CA TYR A 72 -19.59 -5.19 6.96
C TYR A 72 -20.68 -5.93 7.77
N LYS A 73 -20.62 -5.80 9.09
CA LYS A 73 -21.59 -6.43 10.01
C LYS A 73 -23.06 -6.05 9.78
N SER A 74 -23.30 -4.91 9.12
CA SER A 74 -24.63 -4.43 8.74
C SER A 74 -24.72 -4.28 7.22
N SER A 75 -25.84 -4.69 6.63
CA SER A 75 -26.14 -4.53 5.20
C SER A 75 -27.08 -3.36 4.90
N SER A 76 -27.32 -2.47 5.88
CA SER A 76 -28.26 -1.34 5.77
C SER A 76 -27.56 0.01 5.86
N VAL A 77 -26.27 0.09 5.58
CA VAL A 77 -25.48 1.33 5.60
C VAL A 77 -25.98 2.27 4.50
N GLN A 78 -26.41 3.47 4.88
CA GLN A 78 -27.01 4.43 3.93
C GLN A 78 -25.93 5.22 3.18
N ARG A 79 -24.87 5.64 3.89
CA ARG A 79 -23.78 6.46 3.35
C ARG A 79 -22.46 5.79 3.47
N THR A 80 -21.69 5.84 2.41
CA THR A 80 -20.29 5.39 2.42
C THR A 80 -19.49 6.18 3.44
N THR A 81 -18.78 5.48 4.30
CA THR A 81 -18.04 6.03 5.42
C THR A 81 -16.58 5.64 5.31
N VAL A 82 -15.69 6.58 5.55
CA VAL A 82 -14.24 6.38 5.56
C VAL A 82 -13.74 6.50 6.99
N ILE A 83 -13.04 5.50 7.49
CA ILE A 83 -12.57 5.44 8.88
C ILE A 83 -11.04 5.43 8.91
N ALA A 84 -10.46 6.43 9.56
CA ALA A 84 -9.03 6.44 9.88
C ALA A 84 -8.74 5.42 10.98
N ARG A 85 -7.85 4.48 10.70
CA ARG A 85 -7.42 3.42 11.64
C ARG A 85 -6.13 3.75 12.35
N THR A 86 -5.51 4.84 11.99
CA THR A 86 -4.35 5.43 12.65
C THR A 86 -4.74 6.72 13.38
N PRO A 87 -3.91 7.24 14.30
CA PRO A 87 -4.15 8.53 14.95
C PRO A 87 -4.15 9.71 13.97
N ASP A 88 -3.52 9.56 12.80
CA ASP A 88 -3.49 10.56 11.74
C ASP A 88 -4.64 10.34 10.74
N LYS A 89 -5.45 11.35 10.52
CA LYS A 89 -6.56 11.34 9.56
C LYS A 89 -6.16 11.56 8.11
N SER A 90 -4.94 11.93 7.81
CA SER A 90 -4.55 12.38 6.47
C SER A 90 -4.80 11.32 5.39
N ALA A 91 -4.52 10.05 5.70
CA ALA A 91 -4.80 8.94 4.79
C ALA A 91 -6.30 8.79 4.49
N ALA A 92 -7.15 8.83 5.53
CA ALA A 92 -8.61 8.75 5.37
C ALA A 92 -9.17 9.95 4.60
N MET A 93 -8.64 11.15 4.82
CA MET A 93 -9.03 12.35 4.08
C MET A 93 -8.66 12.24 2.60
N SER A 94 -7.51 11.66 2.28
CA SER A 94 -7.10 11.43 0.88
C SER A 94 -8.03 10.45 0.18
N VAL A 95 -8.41 9.35 0.84
CA VAL A 95 -9.37 8.37 0.31
C VAL A 95 -10.75 9.01 0.13
N ALA A 96 -11.25 9.72 1.12
CA ALA A 96 -12.54 10.41 1.07
C ALA A 96 -12.59 11.43 -0.07
N SER A 97 -11.55 12.21 -0.25
CA SER A 97 -11.43 13.18 -1.35
C SER A 97 -11.46 12.49 -2.71
N TYR A 98 -10.73 11.38 -2.86
CA TYR A 98 -10.74 10.61 -4.10
C TYR A 98 -12.13 10.05 -4.44
N LEU A 99 -12.81 9.49 -3.45
CA LEU A 99 -14.14 8.92 -3.61
C LEU A 99 -15.24 10.00 -3.74
N GLY A 100 -15.00 11.22 -3.28
CA GLY A 100 -16.01 12.27 -3.17
C GLY A 100 -16.93 12.06 -1.97
N VAL A 101 -16.42 11.44 -0.89
CA VAL A 101 -17.14 11.30 0.39
C VAL A 101 -17.01 12.58 1.19
N ASP A 102 -18.12 13.05 1.74
CA ASP A 102 -18.17 14.25 2.58
C ASP A 102 -17.37 14.05 3.89
N ASN A 103 -16.74 15.12 4.37
CA ASN A 103 -15.94 15.07 5.59
C ASN A 103 -16.72 14.68 6.84
N SER A 104 -18.04 14.90 6.87
CA SER A 104 -18.93 14.45 7.95
C SER A 104 -19.01 12.92 8.05
N HIS A 105 -18.65 12.20 6.99
CA HIS A 105 -18.56 10.74 6.93
C HIS A 105 -17.12 10.20 7.01
N VAL A 106 -16.20 11.03 7.44
CA VAL A 106 -14.83 10.63 7.76
C VAL A 106 -14.67 10.53 9.27
N LEU A 107 -14.61 9.30 9.77
CA LEU A 107 -14.48 9.01 11.19
C LEU A 107 -13.04 8.70 11.57
N GLN A 108 -12.74 8.80 12.86
CA GLN A 108 -11.45 8.40 13.41
C GLN A 108 -11.65 7.36 14.50
N GLN A 109 -11.22 6.13 14.22
CA GLN A 109 -11.28 5.00 15.13
C GLN A 109 -9.97 4.20 15.02
N PRO A 110 -8.88 4.68 15.64
CA PRO A 110 -7.59 3.99 15.58
C PRO A 110 -7.70 2.57 16.12
N ASP A 111 -7.13 1.61 15.39
CA ASP A 111 -7.06 0.22 15.81
C ASP A 111 -5.75 -0.41 15.36
N LYS A 112 -4.85 -0.60 16.30
CA LYS A 112 -3.52 -1.16 16.06
C LYS A 112 -3.53 -2.62 15.59
N ASN A 113 -4.63 -3.35 15.82
CA ASN A 113 -4.74 -4.76 15.48
C ASN A 113 -5.09 -4.97 14.01
N LEU A 114 -5.58 -3.95 13.31
CA LEU A 114 -5.95 -4.06 11.90
C LEU A 114 -4.77 -3.97 10.94
N TYR A 115 -3.64 -3.41 11.35
CA TYR A 115 -2.43 -3.25 10.52
C TYR A 115 -2.69 -2.58 9.16
N LEU A 116 -3.62 -1.63 9.11
CA LEU A 116 -3.98 -0.84 7.93
C LEU A 116 -4.28 0.60 8.32
N ASP A 117 -4.31 1.49 7.32
CA ASP A 117 -4.47 2.93 7.55
C ASP A 117 -5.93 3.35 7.56
N VAL A 118 -6.76 2.73 6.71
CA VAL A 118 -8.13 3.18 6.44
C VAL A 118 -9.08 1.99 6.24
N SER A 119 -10.31 2.10 6.78
CA SER A 119 -11.42 1.22 6.42
C SER A 119 -12.47 2.01 5.65
N VAL A 120 -12.93 1.49 4.51
CA VAL A 120 -14.03 2.05 3.73
C VAL A 120 -15.25 1.15 3.87
N ILE A 121 -16.33 1.67 4.44
CA ILE A 121 -17.61 0.97 4.55
C ILE A 121 -18.54 1.51 3.49
N ILE A 122 -18.92 0.66 2.55
CA ILE A 122 -19.81 1.03 1.44
C ILE A 122 -21.25 1.17 1.91
N GLY A 123 -21.86 2.29 1.55
CA GLY A 123 -23.28 2.54 1.71
C GLY A 123 -24.06 2.44 0.41
N LYS A 124 -25.40 2.62 0.51
CA LYS A 124 -26.32 2.61 -0.64
C LYS A 124 -26.07 3.74 -1.64
N ASP A 125 -25.28 4.74 -1.27
CA ASP A 125 -24.89 5.88 -2.10
C ASP A 125 -23.70 5.60 -3.03
N ILE A 126 -23.28 4.36 -3.17
CA ILE A 126 -22.08 3.99 -3.95
C ILE A 126 -22.10 4.56 -5.37
N ASN A 127 -23.24 4.55 -6.04
CA ASN A 127 -23.37 5.08 -7.41
C ASN A 127 -23.30 6.62 -7.48
N GLN A 128 -23.32 7.30 -6.34
CA GLN A 128 -23.15 8.76 -6.23
C GLN A 128 -21.69 9.16 -5.99
N LEU A 129 -20.82 8.21 -5.71
CA LEU A 129 -19.41 8.49 -5.51
C LEU A 129 -18.78 9.02 -6.81
N ARG A 130 -17.80 9.94 -6.65
CA ARG A 130 -17.12 10.59 -7.78
C ARG A 130 -16.52 9.60 -8.78
N VAL A 131 -15.98 8.50 -8.29
CA VAL A 131 -15.32 7.47 -9.11
C VAL A 131 -16.28 6.69 -10.02
N PHE A 132 -17.61 6.85 -9.84
CA PHE A 132 -18.64 6.19 -10.65
C PHE A 132 -19.54 7.18 -11.40
N LYS A 133 -19.22 8.46 -11.39
CA LYS A 133 -19.87 9.51 -12.19
C LYS A 133 -19.11 9.75 -13.48
#